data_69ce4daa69cc339c1f2022bc60b09823
#
_entry.id   69ce4daa69cc339c1f2022bc60b09823
#
_cell.length_a   1.000
_cell.length_b   1.000
_cell.length_c   1.000
_cell.angle_alpha   90.00
_cell.angle_beta   90.00
_cell.angle_gamma   90.00
#
_symmetry.space_group_name_H-M   'P 1'
#
loop_
_entity.id
_entity.type
_entity.pdbx_description
1 polymer ?
#
loop_
_entity_poly.entity_id
_entity_poly.type
_entity_poly.pdbx_seq_one_letter_code
_entity_poly.pdbx_strand_id
1 'polypeptide(L)'
;MKLLVVDDDINIQRLYQEELEEEGYEVVIASTGKDALEIFENEDPDIVTLDILMPDIDGISLLRKMKEKRPDIPIIMSTAYDYRDDFAVWASEAYIVKSSDLAELKKTIKKLINK
;
A
#
# COMPACT_ATOMS: atom_id res chain seq x y z
N MET A 1 1.61 -12.52 8.73
CA MET A 1 1.78 -11.72 7.49
C MET A 1 1.64 -10.25 7.83
N LYS A 2 2.65 -9.48 7.53
CA LYS A 2 2.72 -8.07 7.90
C LYS A 2 2.40 -7.18 6.68
N LEU A 3 1.44 -6.28 6.87
CA LEU A 3 1.03 -5.30 5.85
C LEU A 3 1.49 -3.91 6.26
N LEU A 4 2.11 -3.20 5.32
CA LEU A 4 2.41 -1.78 5.48
C LEU A 4 1.36 -0.98 4.72
N VAL A 5 0.63 -0.12 5.42
CA VAL A 5 -0.38 0.77 4.82
C VAL A 5 0.19 2.19 4.81
N VAL A 6 0.41 2.74 3.63
CA VAL A 6 0.95 4.09 3.45
C VAL A 6 -0.16 5.02 2.96
N ASP A 7 -0.61 5.90 3.83
CA ASP A 7 -1.70 6.83 3.54
C ASP A 7 -1.68 7.95 4.58
N ASP A 8 -1.87 9.19 4.16
CA ASP A 8 -1.88 10.33 5.07
C ASP A 8 -3.28 10.62 5.65
N ASP A 9 -4.32 9.98 5.13
CA ASP A 9 -5.70 10.15 5.62
C ASP A 9 -5.95 9.23 6.82
N ILE A 10 -6.16 9.83 7.99
CA ILE A 10 -6.35 9.09 9.24
C ILE A 10 -7.59 8.19 9.19
N ASN A 11 -8.63 8.57 8.47
CA ASN A 11 -9.84 7.75 8.35
C ASN A 11 -9.58 6.51 7.53
N ILE A 12 -8.80 6.63 6.46
CA ILE A 12 -8.39 5.48 5.65
C ILE A 12 -7.47 4.56 6.46
N GLN A 13 -6.53 5.14 7.21
CA GLN A 13 -5.64 4.35 8.07
C GLN A 13 -6.42 3.48 9.04
N ARG A 14 -7.40 4.07 9.72
CA ARG A 14 -8.24 3.36 10.69
C ARG A 14 -9.07 2.27 10.05
N LEU A 15 -9.70 2.60 8.93
CA LEU A 15 -10.54 1.66 8.20
C LEU A 15 -9.72 0.45 7.74
N TYR A 16 -8.58 0.70 7.11
CA TYR A 16 -7.71 -0.37 6.63
C TYR A 16 -7.17 -1.21 7.79
N GLN A 17 -6.76 -0.55 8.86
CA GLN A 17 -6.24 -1.26 10.03
C GLN A 17 -7.28 -2.19 10.63
N GLU A 18 -8.48 -1.69 10.92
CA GLU A 18 -9.56 -2.48 11.51
C GLU A 18 -9.95 -3.67 10.62
N GLU A 19 -10.18 -3.39 9.34
CA GLU A 19 -10.66 -4.42 8.42
C GLU A 19 -9.60 -5.47 8.10
N LEU A 20 -8.34 -5.07 7.97
CA LEU A 20 -7.28 -6.00 7.64
C LEU A 20 -6.81 -6.79 8.85
N GLU A 21 -6.85 -6.21 10.06
CA GLU A 21 -6.57 -6.96 11.28
C GLU A 21 -7.63 -8.03 11.53
N GLU A 22 -8.90 -7.77 11.19
CA GLU A 22 -9.96 -8.77 11.26
C GLU A 22 -9.67 -9.97 10.37
N GLU A 23 -8.97 -9.76 9.27
CA GLU A 23 -8.58 -10.86 8.37
C GLU A 23 -7.33 -11.61 8.86
N GLY A 24 -6.77 -11.22 9.99
CA GLY A 24 -5.63 -11.90 10.60
C GLY A 24 -4.27 -11.34 10.24
N TYR A 25 -4.21 -10.18 9.57
CA TYR A 25 -2.94 -9.55 9.21
C TYR A 25 -2.43 -8.65 10.32
N GLU A 26 -1.11 -8.54 10.46
CA GLU A 26 -0.48 -7.51 11.29
C GLU A 26 -0.35 -6.26 10.42
N VAL A 27 -0.91 -5.13 10.87
CA VAL A 27 -0.94 -3.90 10.08
C VAL A 27 -0.05 -2.84 10.72
N VAL A 28 0.84 -2.28 9.91
CA VAL A 28 1.70 -1.15 10.30
C VAL A 28 1.32 0.04 9.43
N ILE A 29 1.16 1.21 10.03
CA ILE A 29 0.71 2.41 9.34
C ILE A 29 1.86 3.40 9.19
N ALA A 30 1.98 3.98 7.99
CA ALA A 30 2.88 5.10 7.72
C ALA A 30 2.06 6.27 7.19
N SER A 31 2.23 7.44 7.75
CA SER A 31 1.48 8.64 7.37
C SER A 31 2.23 9.52 6.37
N THR A 32 3.53 9.27 6.17
CA THR A 32 4.37 10.03 5.25
C THR A 32 5.26 9.07 4.46
N GLY A 33 5.81 9.57 3.35
CA GLY A 33 6.76 8.78 2.56
C GLY A 33 8.04 8.48 3.33
N LYS A 34 8.50 9.43 4.12
CA LYS A 34 9.69 9.25 4.96
C LYS A 34 9.50 8.12 5.97
N ASP A 35 8.38 8.16 6.70
CA ASP A 35 8.05 7.11 7.67
C ASP A 35 7.88 5.77 6.97
N ALA A 36 7.26 5.76 5.80
CA ALA A 36 7.06 4.55 5.03
C ALA A 36 8.39 3.86 4.68
N LEU A 37 9.39 4.63 4.26
CA LEU A 37 10.70 4.07 3.93
C LEU A 37 11.42 3.52 5.16
N GLU A 38 11.35 4.23 6.30
CA GLU A 38 11.94 3.76 7.54
C GLU A 38 11.29 2.46 8.03
N ILE A 39 9.96 2.41 8.01
CA ILE A 39 9.21 1.21 8.40
C ILE A 39 9.48 0.06 7.44
N PHE A 40 9.55 0.35 6.15
CA PHE A 40 9.84 -0.64 5.13
C PHE A 40 11.18 -1.34 5.37
N GLU A 41 12.20 -0.58 5.76
CA GLU A 41 13.51 -1.12 6.06
C GLU A 41 13.56 -1.86 7.39
N ASN A 42 12.90 -1.32 8.43
CA ASN A 42 13.00 -1.84 9.79
C ASN A 42 12.03 -2.98 10.09
N GLU A 43 10.83 -2.95 9.50
CA GLU A 43 9.77 -3.91 9.79
C GLU A 43 9.65 -5.02 8.76
N ASP A 44 10.28 -4.87 7.62
CA ASP A 44 10.31 -5.87 6.55
C ASP A 44 8.91 -6.43 6.21
N PRO A 45 7.98 -5.57 5.74
CA PRO A 45 6.62 -6.02 5.47
C PRO A 45 6.55 -7.02 4.32
N ASP A 46 5.50 -7.83 4.31
CA ASP A 46 5.27 -8.83 3.27
C ASP A 46 4.53 -8.25 2.07
N ILE A 47 3.76 -7.19 2.29
CA ILE A 47 2.98 -6.52 1.24
C ILE A 47 2.76 -5.06 1.64
N VAL A 48 2.64 -4.19 0.66
CA VAL A 48 2.45 -2.75 0.88
C VAL A 48 1.21 -2.27 0.13
N THR A 49 0.36 -1.48 0.80
CA THR A 49 -0.65 -0.66 0.13
C THR A 49 -0.16 0.78 0.14
N LEU A 50 -0.22 1.46 -0.99
CA LEU A 50 0.45 2.73 -1.18
C LEU A 50 -0.46 3.75 -1.85
N ASP A 51 -0.64 4.91 -1.20
CA ASP A 51 -1.36 6.04 -1.78
C ASP A 51 -0.46 6.80 -2.74
N ILE A 52 -1.01 7.27 -3.86
CA ILE A 52 -0.26 8.05 -4.85
C ILE A 52 -0.03 9.48 -4.35
N LEU A 53 -1.05 10.10 -3.75
CA LEU A 53 -0.98 11.49 -3.31
C LEU A 53 -0.60 11.60 -1.84
N MET A 54 0.66 11.97 -1.59
CA MET A 54 1.21 12.17 -0.26
C MET A 54 1.83 13.55 -0.15
N PRO A 55 1.80 14.19 1.03
CA PRO A 55 2.26 15.59 1.15
C PRO A 55 3.77 15.77 1.00
N ASP A 56 4.60 14.78 1.34
CA ASP A 56 6.06 14.92 1.33
C ASP A 56 6.73 14.25 0.13
N ILE A 57 6.14 13.21 -0.41
CA ILE A 57 6.68 12.49 -1.58
C ILE A 57 5.50 11.85 -2.32
N ASP A 58 5.51 11.87 -3.64
CA ASP A 58 4.45 11.20 -4.37
C ASP A 58 4.61 9.68 -4.32
N GLY A 59 3.48 8.99 -4.37
CA GLY A 59 3.46 7.53 -4.21
C GLY A 59 4.19 6.78 -5.31
N ILE A 60 4.29 7.36 -6.51
CA ILE A 60 5.00 6.73 -7.63
C ILE A 60 6.50 6.72 -7.36
N SER A 61 7.05 7.83 -6.85
CA SER A 61 8.46 7.90 -6.45
C SER A 61 8.76 6.91 -5.33
N LEU A 62 7.84 6.80 -4.38
CA LEU A 62 7.97 5.89 -3.25
C LEU A 62 7.92 4.42 -3.72
N LEU A 63 7.03 4.11 -4.65
CA LEU A 63 6.94 2.79 -5.28
C LEU A 63 8.29 2.38 -5.89
N ARG A 64 8.90 3.28 -6.65
CA ARG A 64 10.20 3.03 -7.27
C ARG A 64 11.29 2.75 -6.25
N LYS A 65 11.34 3.55 -5.18
CA LYS A 65 12.33 3.37 -4.12
C LYS A 65 12.18 2.03 -3.41
N MET A 66 10.94 1.64 -3.13
CA MET A 66 10.68 0.34 -2.51
C MET A 66 11.05 -0.82 -3.40
N LYS A 67 10.74 -0.72 -4.70
CA LYS A 67 11.09 -1.75 -5.68
C LYS A 67 12.60 -1.85 -5.93
N GLU A 68 13.33 -0.75 -5.80
CA GLU A 68 14.79 -0.77 -5.88
C GLU A 68 15.39 -1.57 -4.72
N LYS A 69 14.82 -1.42 -3.52
CA LYS A 69 15.31 -2.12 -2.33
C LYS A 69 14.90 -3.58 -2.30
N ARG A 70 13.67 -3.87 -2.70
CA ARG A 70 13.11 -5.23 -2.72
C ARG A 70 12.28 -5.42 -3.98
N PRO A 71 12.90 -5.85 -5.09
CA PRO A 71 12.18 -5.99 -6.37
C PRO A 71 10.97 -6.91 -6.33
N ASP A 72 10.96 -7.88 -5.41
CA ASP A 72 9.89 -8.88 -5.31
C ASP A 72 8.74 -8.48 -4.38
N ILE A 73 8.82 -7.33 -3.71
CA ILE A 73 7.77 -6.91 -2.78
C ILE A 73 6.47 -6.60 -3.53
N PRO A 74 5.34 -7.24 -3.17
CA PRO A 74 4.05 -6.88 -3.76
C PRO A 74 3.61 -5.51 -3.26
N ILE A 75 3.27 -4.61 -4.18
CA ILE A 75 2.78 -3.28 -3.84
C ILE A 75 1.44 -3.05 -4.55
N ILE A 76 0.44 -2.69 -3.77
CA ILE A 76 -0.90 -2.35 -4.27
C ILE A 76 -1.04 -0.84 -4.23
N MET A 77 -1.26 -0.21 -5.39
CA MET A 77 -1.57 1.22 -5.44
C MET A 77 -3.04 1.40 -5.07
N SER A 78 -3.31 2.19 -4.04
CA SER A 78 -4.66 2.46 -3.55
C SER A 78 -4.83 3.97 -3.44
N THR A 79 -5.71 4.54 -4.26
CA THR A 79 -5.86 5.98 -4.36
C THR A 79 -7.31 6.40 -4.58
N ALA A 80 -7.63 7.65 -4.20
CA ALA A 80 -8.95 8.24 -4.44
C ALA A 80 -9.17 8.62 -5.91
N TYR A 81 -8.10 8.70 -6.70
CA TYR A 81 -8.17 9.12 -8.09
C TYR A 81 -7.79 7.96 -9.02
N ASP A 82 -8.31 8.01 -10.25
CA ASP A 82 -8.00 6.99 -11.24
C ASP A 82 -6.78 7.42 -12.07
N TYR A 83 -5.65 6.73 -11.87
CA TYR A 83 -4.39 6.98 -12.57
C TYR A 83 -4.00 5.83 -13.49
N ARG A 84 -4.98 5.05 -13.96
CA ARG A 84 -4.71 3.83 -14.77
C ARG A 84 -3.93 4.10 -16.05
N ASP A 85 -4.00 5.32 -16.58
CA ASP A 85 -3.29 5.70 -17.79
C ASP A 85 -1.84 6.15 -17.53
N ASP A 86 -1.43 6.24 -16.26
CA ASP A 86 -0.07 6.58 -15.91
C ASP A 86 0.81 5.32 -15.92
N PHE A 87 1.81 5.30 -16.78
CA PHE A 87 2.71 4.14 -16.93
C PHE A 87 3.41 3.75 -15.64
N ALA A 88 3.73 4.71 -14.77
CA ALA A 88 4.43 4.42 -13.52
C ALA A 88 3.60 3.53 -12.57
N VAL A 89 2.28 3.60 -12.66
CA VAL A 89 1.37 2.79 -11.86
C VAL A 89 1.50 1.29 -12.21
N TRP A 90 1.88 0.98 -13.43
CA TRP A 90 2.02 -0.40 -13.89
C TRP A 90 3.21 -1.12 -13.23
N ALA A 91 4.08 -0.40 -12.51
CA ALA A 91 5.14 -1.03 -11.73
C ALA A 91 4.61 -1.70 -10.46
N SER A 92 3.37 -1.39 -10.05
CA SER A 92 2.72 -2.08 -8.93
C SER A 92 2.11 -3.39 -9.38
N GLU A 93 1.88 -4.32 -8.45
CA GLU A 93 1.21 -5.60 -8.72
C GLU A 93 -0.28 -5.43 -8.91
N ALA A 94 -0.87 -4.38 -8.34
CA ALA A 94 -2.30 -4.10 -8.45
C ALA A 94 -2.58 -2.63 -8.28
N TYR A 95 -3.71 -2.20 -8.82
CA TYR A 95 -4.19 -0.84 -8.72
C TYR A 95 -5.65 -0.87 -8.27
N ILE A 96 -5.95 -0.13 -7.20
CA ILE A 96 -7.30 -0.08 -6.64
C ILE A 96 -7.70 1.37 -6.40
N VAL A 97 -8.90 1.76 -6.85
CA VAL A 97 -9.47 3.05 -6.51
C VAL A 97 -10.12 2.93 -5.13
N LYS A 98 -9.77 3.84 -4.22
CA LYS A 98 -10.28 3.82 -2.84
C LYS A 98 -11.80 3.86 -2.79
N SER A 99 -12.39 3.02 -1.93
CA SER A 99 -13.80 3.05 -1.61
C SER A 99 -13.98 2.61 -0.16
N SER A 100 -15.18 2.81 0.37
CA SER A 100 -15.52 2.34 1.71
C SER A 100 -15.70 0.82 1.78
N ASP A 101 -15.85 0.18 0.62
CA ASP A 101 -15.92 -1.28 0.51
C ASP A 101 -14.54 -1.82 0.21
N LEU A 102 -13.98 -2.58 1.14
CA LEU A 102 -12.64 -3.15 1.03
C LEU A 102 -12.63 -4.57 0.45
N ALA A 103 -13.73 -5.04 -0.11
CA ALA A 103 -13.80 -6.40 -0.65
C ALA A 103 -12.77 -6.63 -1.77
N GLU A 104 -12.61 -5.67 -2.67
CA GLU A 104 -11.62 -5.77 -3.74
C GLU A 104 -10.19 -5.78 -3.21
N LEU A 105 -9.91 -4.92 -2.23
CA LEU A 105 -8.59 -4.87 -1.59
C LEU A 105 -8.26 -6.19 -0.90
N LYS A 106 -9.20 -6.72 -0.12
CA LYS A 106 -9.03 -8.00 0.58
C LYS A 106 -8.78 -9.16 -0.38
N LYS A 107 -9.54 -9.21 -1.47
CA LYS A 107 -9.34 -10.21 -2.52
C LYS A 107 -7.96 -10.11 -3.15
N THR A 108 -7.53 -8.89 -3.46
CA THR A 108 -6.25 -8.63 -4.11
C THR A 108 -5.10 -9.05 -3.19
N ILE A 109 -5.18 -8.73 -1.91
CA ILE A 109 -4.18 -9.13 -0.93
C ILE A 109 -4.06 -10.66 -0.87
N LYS A 110 -5.18 -11.37 -0.75
CA LYS A 110 -5.18 -12.83 -0.72
C LYS A 110 -4.57 -13.44 -1.97
N LYS A 111 -4.89 -12.89 -3.13
CA LYS A 111 -4.36 -13.35 -4.40
C LYS A 111 -2.83 -13.20 -4.46
N LEU A 112 -2.29 -12.09 -4.00
CA LEU A 112 -0.86 -11.82 -4.03
C LEU A 112 -0.10 -12.65 -3.00
N ILE A 113 -0.69 -12.92 -1.85
CA ILE A 113 -0.10 -13.73 -0.79
C ILE A 113 -0.04 -15.20 -1.17
N ASN A 114 -1.05 -15.71 -1.88
CA ASN A 114 -1.20 -17.12 -2.20
C ASN A 114 -0.57 -17.53 -3.55
N LYS A 115 0.31 -16.72 -4.06
CA LYS A 115 1.05 -17.05 -5.27
C LYS A 115 2.08 -18.15 -5.06
#